data_74ddc83b8d58ed19ae122585991e699c
#
_entry.id   74ddc83b8d58ed19ae122585991e699c
#
_cell.length_a   1.000
_cell.length_b   1.000
_cell.length_c   1.000
_cell.angle_alpha   90.00
_cell.angle_beta   90.00
_cell.angle_gamma   90.00
#
_symmetry.space_group_name_H-M   'P 1'
#
loop_
_entity.id
_entity.type
_entity.pdbx_description
1 polymer ?
#
loop_
_entity_poly.entity_id
_entity_poly.type
_entity_poly.pdbx_seq_one_letter_code
_entity_poly.pdbx_strand_id
1 'polypeptide(L)'
;MVGAGGAIINYLFPGARGAPESKGAENIVSMEDIRLEQGLHEECGVFGIYDPEGSCAQTTYYGLYALQHRGQEACGIAAINDREQSFYKDVGLVSDRETLQRLNGTMAVGHVRYATTGAGARENAQPLTIKYVKGTLAVVHNGNLVDVDRLRARFEYQGAIFHTTSDSELIAYAIAQARLHGTSVEDAVCRAVGELRGAFSL
;
A
#
# COMPACT_ATOMS: atom_id res chain seq x y z
N MET A 1 30.25 0.53 5.85
CA MET A 1 29.20 1.56 5.72
C MET A 1 28.31 1.13 4.55
N VAL A 2 27.18 0.54 4.84
CA VAL A 2 26.21 0.14 3.83
C VAL A 2 25.01 1.07 4.02
N GLY A 3 24.83 2.00 3.09
CA GLY A 3 23.69 2.90 3.08
C GLY A 3 22.41 2.11 2.83
N ALA A 4 21.46 2.19 3.74
CA ALA A 4 20.11 1.70 3.54
C ALA A 4 19.36 2.69 2.62
N GLY A 5 19.54 2.55 1.31
CA GLY A 5 18.72 3.24 0.32
C GLY A 5 17.33 2.62 0.32
N GLY A 6 16.35 3.30 0.87
CA GLY A 6 14.96 2.94 0.68
C GLY A 6 14.51 3.35 -0.72
N ALA A 7 13.91 2.44 -1.46
CA ALA A 7 13.35 2.74 -2.77
C ALA A 7 11.86 2.99 -2.69
N ILE A 8 11.41 4.08 -3.28
CA ILE A 8 10.00 4.33 -3.60
C ILE A 8 9.79 3.85 -5.04
N ILE A 9 9.07 2.75 -5.20
CA ILE A 9 8.85 2.16 -6.51
C ILE A 9 7.36 2.28 -6.84
N ASN A 10 7.04 3.11 -7.85
CA ASN A 10 5.74 3.12 -8.50
C ASN A 10 5.81 2.23 -9.75
N TYR A 11 5.16 1.09 -9.70
CA TYR A 11 4.98 0.24 -10.88
C TYR A 11 3.60 0.49 -11.49
N LEU A 12 3.57 1.12 -12.66
CA LEU A 12 2.42 1.14 -13.55
C LEU A 12 2.55 -0.04 -14.52
N PHE A 13 1.71 -1.05 -14.39
CA PHE A 13 1.64 -2.13 -15.37
C PHE A 13 0.68 -1.76 -16.50
N PRO A 14 1.12 -1.72 -17.78
CA PRO A 14 0.21 -1.71 -18.90
C PRO A 14 -0.40 -3.10 -19.08
N GLY A 15 -1.72 -3.12 -19.23
CA GLY A 15 -2.65 -4.22 -19.35
C GLY A 15 -2.15 -5.54 -19.91
N ALA A 16 -2.52 -6.62 -19.25
CA ALA A 16 -2.38 -7.97 -19.72
C ALA A 16 -3.18 -8.20 -21.00
N ARG A 17 -2.50 -8.52 -22.09
CA ARG A 17 -3.15 -9.08 -23.29
C ARG A 17 -3.40 -10.57 -23.09
N GLY A 18 -4.62 -11.01 -23.34
CA GLY A 18 -4.95 -12.42 -23.57
C GLY A 18 -6.06 -12.96 -22.71
N ALA A 19 -7.31 -12.61 -23.00
CA ALA A 19 -8.46 -13.41 -22.59
C ALA A 19 -8.82 -14.38 -23.72
N PRO A 20 -9.19 -15.65 -23.42
CA PRO A 20 -9.70 -16.57 -24.41
C PRO A 20 -11.15 -16.20 -24.77
N GLU A 21 -11.46 -16.24 -26.06
CA GLU A 21 -12.80 -16.08 -26.60
C GLU A 21 -13.74 -17.16 -26.04
N SER A 22 -14.78 -16.75 -25.32
CA SER A 22 -15.95 -17.57 -25.05
C SER A 22 -17.12 -17.08 -25.90
N LYS A 23 -17.65 -17.98 -26.69
CA LYS A 23 -18.81 -17.80 -27.53
C LYS A 23 -20.08 -17.58 -26.70
N GLY A 24 -20.87 -16.55 -27.05
CA GLY A 24 -22.32 -16.55 -27.01
C GLY A 24 -22.98 -16.10 -25.73
N ALA A 25 -23.20 -14.80 -25.64
CA ALA A 25 -24.46 -14.13 -25.29
C ALA A 25 -24.24 -12.64 -25.52
N GLU A 26 -24.90 -12.06 -26.51
CA GLU A 26 -24.93 -10.62 -26.70
C GLU A 26 -25.76 -10.00 -25.57
N ASN A 27 -25.12 -9.65 -24.47
CA ASN A 27 -25.64 -8.65 -23.56
C ASN A 27 -25.33 -7.29 -24.17
N ILE A 28 -26.33 -6.72 -24.83
CA ILE A 28 -26.29 -5.32 -25.25
C ILE A 28 -26.34 -4.48 -23.98
N VAL A 29 -25.18 -4.14 -23.46
CA VAL A 29 -25.03 -3.16 -22.37
C VAL A 29 -25.41 -1.81 -22.96
N SER A 30 -26.45 -1.16 -22.43
CA SER A 30 -26.89 0.14 -22.92
C SER A 30 -25.81 1.19 -22.67
N MET A 31 -25.76 2.24 -23.52
CA MET A 31 -24.84 3.37 -23.31
C MET A 31 -25.12 4.11 -21.99
N GLU A 32 -26.30 3.94 -21.40
CA GLU A 32 -26.66 4.46 -20.08
C GLU A 32 -26.05 3.62 -18.96
N ASP A 33 -26.02 2.29 -19.11
CA ASP A 33 -25.36 1.40 -18.14
C ASP A 33 -23.85 1.65 -18.09
N ILE A 34 -23.21 1.90 -19.24
CA ILE A 34 -21.78 2.28 -19.31
C ILE A 34 -21.51 3.63 -18.64
N ARG A 35 -22.44 4.58 -18.70
CA ARG A 35 -22.29 5.89 -18.05
C ARG A 35 -22.48 5.82 -16.53
N LEU A 36 -23.29 4.90 -16.03
CA LEU A 36 -23.48 4.70 -14.59
C LEU A 36 -22.29 4.01 -13.92
N GLU A 37 -21.53 3.18 -14.65
CA GLU A 37 -20.31 2.57 -14.14
C GLU A 37 -19.06 3.48 -14.25
N GLN A 38 -19.15 4.59 -14.97
CA GLN A 38 -18.05 5.58 -15.10
C GLN A 38 -18.12 6.69 -14.05
N GLY A 39 -18.81 6.52 -12.94
CA GLY A 39 -18.64 7.38 -11.78
C GLY A 39 -17.18 7.35 -11.33
N LEU A 40 -16.58 8.53 -11.12
CA LEU A 40 -15.28 8.64 -10.48
C LEU A 40 -15.37 7.94 -9.12
N HIS A 41 -14.86 6.70 -9.05
CA HIS A 41 -14.75 6.01 -7.78
C HIS A 41 -13.65 6.69 -6.98
N GLU A 42 -13.99 7.17 -5.80
CA GLU A 42 -13.00 7.63 -4.84
C GLU A 42 -12.19 6.41 -4.42
N GLU A 43 -10.90 6.48 -4.62
CA GLU A 43 -9.97 5.41 -4.27
C GLU A 43 -8.91 5.96 -3.34
N CYS A 44 -8.30 5.07 -2.54
CA CYS A 44 -7.20 5.43 -1.65
C CYS A 44 -6.13 6.31 -2.31
N GLY A 45 -5.39 7.07 -1.52
CA GLY A 45 -4.23 7.82 -1.97
C GLY A 45 -2.96 7.34 -1.28
N VAL A 46 -1.89 7.19 -2.06
CA VAL A 46 -0.54 6.90 -1.56
C VAL A 46 0.39 8.05 -1.86
N PHE A 47 1.30 8.33 -0.94
CA PHE A 47 2.32 9.37 -1.08
C PHE A 47 3.64 8.85 -0.51
N GLY A 48 4.74 9.15 -1.19
CA GLY A 48 6.07 8.80 -0.72
C GLY A 48 7.08 9.85 -1.09
N ILE A 49 8.07 10.08 -0.21
CA ILE A 49 9.14 11.05 -0.41
C ILE A 49 10.43 10.55 0.23
N TYR A 50 11.54 10.88 -0.41
CA TYR A 50 12.89 10.79 0.11
C TYR A 50 13.55 12.16 0.01
N ASP A 51 14.01 12.68 1.15
CA ASP A 51 14.76 13.92 1.25
C ASP A 51 15.83 13.78 2.35
N PRO A 52 17.11 13.70 2.00
CA PRO A 52 18.18 13.53 2.97
C PRO A 52 18.36 14.74 3.92
N GLU A 53 17.86 15.91 3.56
CA GLU A 53 17.95 17.13 4.38
C GLU A 53 16.75 17.31 5.32
N GLY A 54 15.73 16.51 5.14
CA GLY A 54 14.78 16.19 6.18
C GLY A 54 13.48 16.81 6.32
N SER A 55 12.47 16.94 6.29
CA SER A 55 11.07 17.17 6.69
C SER A 55 10.08 16.28 5.93
N CYS A 56 10.50 15.04 5.63
CA CYS A 56 9.71 14.11 4.85
C CYS A 56 8.33 13.85 5.44
N ALA A 57 8.20 13.75 6.76
CA ALA A 57 6.91 13.56 7.42
C ALA A 57 5.96 14.74 7.19
N GLN A 58 6.47 15.97 7.28
CA GLN A 58 5.67 17.16 7.04
C GLN A 58 5.22 17.27 5.57
N THR A 59 6.13 17.01 4.64
CA THR A 59 5.80 17.01 3.22
C THR A 59 4.77 15.92 2.89
N THR A 60 4.91 14.74 3.49
CA THR A 60 3.94 13.64 3.36
C THR A 60 2.58 14.04 3.89
N TYR A 61 2.53 14.74 5.03
CA TYR A 61 1.27 15.28 5.58
C TYR A 61 0.55 16.18 4.57
N TYR A 62 1.25 17.16 4.00
CA TYR A 62 0.64 18.03 2.99
C TYR A 62 0.24 17.28 1.73
N GLY A 63 1.03 16.28 1.31
CA GLY A 63 0.68 15.39 0.21
C GLY A 63 -0.62 14.62 0.48
N LEU A 64 -0.76 14.05 1.67
CA LEU A 64 -1.98 13.35 2.08
C LEU A 64 -3.17 14.30 2.23
N TYR A 65 -2.94 15.51 2.74
CA TYR A 65 -3.99 16.52 2.84
C TYR A 65 -4.54 16.88 1.46
N ALA A 66 -3.66 17.02 0.46
CA ALA A 66 -4.07 17.24 -0.93
C ALA A 66 -4.81 16.03 -1.53
N LEU A 67 -4.49 14.81 -1.08
CA LEU A 67 -5.15 13.57 -1.50
C LEU A 67 -6.38 13.20 -0.66
N GLN A 68 -6.77 14.03 0.32
CA GLN A 68 -7.82 13.73 1.30
C GLN A 68 -9.16 13.41 0.65
N HIS A 69 -9.46 14.02 -0.51
CA HIS A 69 -10.69 13.75 -1.28
C HIS A 69 -10.77 12.30 -1.79
N ARG A 70 -9.64 11.58 -1.84
CA ARG A 70 -9.57 10.18 -2.27
C ARG A 70 -9.81 9.19 -1.14
N GLY A 71 -9.65 9.61 0.14
CA GLY A 71 -9.82 8.71 1.28
C GLY A 71 -10.05 9.48 2.57
N GLN A 72 -11.18 9.23 3.23
CA GLN A 72 -11.62 9.96 4.41
C GLN A 72 -11.86 9.06 5.63
N GLU A 73 -11.64 7.76 5.52
CA GLU A 73 -11.89 6.82 6.61
C GLU A 73 -10.73 6.64 7.56
N ALA A 74 -9.54 6.59 7.02
CA ALA A 74 -8.33 6.46 7.81
C ALA A 74 -7.15 7.08 7.08
N CYS A 75 -6.17 7.51 7.85
CA CYS A 75 -4.92 8.04 7.33
C CYS A 75 -3.74 7.58 8.18
N GLY A 76 -2.55 7.66 7.61
CA GLY A 76 -1.34 7.40 8.36
C GLY A 76 -0.07 7.75 7.61
N ILE A 77 1.00 7.92 8.38
CA ILE A 77 2.34 8.22 7.90
C ILE A 77 3.34 7.35 8.66
N ALA A 78 4.29 6.79 7.94
CA ALA A 78 5.51 6.23 8.50
C ALA A 78 6.71 7.03 8.00
N ALA A 79 7.55 7.48 8.92
CA ALA A 79 8.79 8.18 8.64
C ALA A 79 9.98 7.37 9.16
N ILE A 80 11.05 7.34 8.39
CA ILE A 80 12.21 6.51 8.65
C ILE A 80 13.47 7.37 8.48
N ASN A 81 14.39 7.20 9.41
CA ASN A 81 15.77 7.61 9.28
C ASN A 81 16.69 6.38 9.47
N ASP A 82 18.00 6.58 9.47
CA ASP A 82 18.98 5.49 9.58
C ASP A 82 18.87 4.66 10.87
N ARG A 83 18.18 5.14 11.89
CA ARG A 83 18.15 4.56 13.24
C ARG A 83 16.77 4.22 13.73
N GLU A 84 15.79 5.01 13.35
CA GLU A 84 14.44 4.94 13.91
C GLU A 84 13.37 4.96 12.83
N GLN A 85 12.31 4.23 13.09
CA GLN A 85 11.06 4.35 12.36
C GLN A 85 10.00 4.87 13.32
N SER A 86 9.37 5.95 12.95
CA SER A 86 8.21 6.50 13.62
C SER A 86 6.99 6.41 12.73
N PHE A 87 5.84 6.16 13.30
CA PHE A 87 4.61 6.10 12.54
C PHE A 87 3.42 6.62 13.34
N TYR A 88 2.46 7.12 12.60
CA TYR A 88 1.14 7.50 13.07
C TYR A 88 0.10 6.96 12.12
N LYS A 89 -0.97 6.40 12.63
CA LYS A 89 -2.16 6.06 11.86
C LYS A 89 -3.40 6.13 12.72
N ASP A 90 -4.48 6.63 12.17
CA ASP A 90 -5.76 6.71 12.83
C ASP A 90 -6.93 6.65 11.85
N VAL A 91 -8.12 6.46 12.39
CA VAL A 91 -9.37 6.59 11.65
C VAL A 91 -9.72 8.06 11.48
N GLY A 92 -10.33 8.40 10.34
CA GLY A 92 -10.75 9.77 10.02
C GLY A 92 -9.77 10.52 9.12
N LEU A 93 -9.92 11.84 9.14
CA LEU A 93 -9.20 12.76 8.26
C LEU A 93 -7.76 12.99 8.71
N VAL A 94 -6.94 13.48 7.80
CA VAL A 94 -5.56 13.96 8.07
C VAL A 94 -5.68 15.27 8.87
N SER A 95 -5.81 15.19 10.18
CA SER A 95 -6.11 16.36 11.03
C SER A 95 -5.14 16.59 12.18
N ASP A 96 -4.44 15.57 12.64
CA ASP A 96 -3.56 15.70 13.81
C ASP A 96 -2.17 16.21 13.44
N ARG A 97 -2.05 17.54 13.40
CA ARG A 97 -0.78 18.22 13.13
C ARG A 97 0.24 18.07 14.26
N GLU A 98 -0.20 17.91 15.51
CA GLU A 98 0.73 17.82 16.65
C GLU A 98 1.46 16.48 16.69
N THR A 99 0.76 15.39 16.40
CA THR A 99 1.39 14.08 16.33
C THR A 99 2.37 13.99 15.16
N LEU A 100 2.06 14.68 14.05
CA LEU A 100 2.94 14.72 12.87
C LEU A 100 4.25 15.45 13.11
N GLN A 101 4.28 16.45 14.01
CA GLN A 101 5.51 17.12 14.38
C GLN A 101 6.51 16.22 15.11
N ARG A 102 6.05 15.09 15.64
CA ARG A 102 6.90 14.09 16.31
C ARG A 102 7.51 13.07 15.35
N LEU A 103 6.97 13.02 14.13
CA LEU A 103 7.50 12.14 13.10
C LEU A 103 8.72 12.79 12.46
N ASN A 104 9.85 12.11 12.50
CA ASN A 104 11.09 12.58 11.90
C ASN A 104 11.70 11.50 11.01
N GLY A 105 12.19 11.90 9.86
CA GLY A 105 12.84 10.96 8.94
C GLY A 105 13.26 11.63 7.64
N THR A 106 14.25 11.03 7.01
CA THR A 106 14.74 11.39 5.68
C THR A 106 13.95 10.69 4.57
N MET A 107 13.05 9.81 4.96
CA MET A 107 12.14 9.10 4.08
C MET A 107 10.78 8.95 4.77
N ALA A 108 9.69 9.15 4.03
CA ALA A 108 8.36 8.91 4.56
C ALA A 108 7.43 8.37 3.48
N VAL A 109 6.48 7.54 3.93
CA VAL A 109 5.35 7.06 3.14
C VAL A 109 4.06 7.34 3.88
N GLY A 110 3.00 7.64 3.14
CA GLY A 110 1.69 7.96 3.71
C GLY A 110 0.55 7.40 2.88
N HIS A 111 -0.60 7.29 3.54
CA HIS A 111 -1.80 6.72 2.97
C HIS A 111 -3.05 7.44 3.48
N VAL A 112 -4.01 7.67 2.60
CA VAL A 112 -5.41 7.98 2.93
C VAL A 112 -6.28 6.87 2.39
N ARG A 113 -7.15 6.33 3.27
CA ARG A 113 -7.96 5.17 2.98
C ARG A 113 -9.40 5.55 2.65
N TYR A 114 -9.89 4.96 1.56
CA TYR A 114 -11.31 4.84 1.25
C TYR A 114 -11.71 3.36 1.38
N ALA A 115 -12.73 3.03 2.18
CA ALA A 115 -13.18 1.65 2.29
C ALA A 115 -14.27 1.37 1.27
N THR A 116 -14.04 0.38 0.46
CA THR A 116 -15.03 -0.17 -0.46
C THR A 116 -15.92 -1.22 0.20
N THR A 117 -15.42 -1.88 1.25
CA THR A 117 -16.15 -2.93 1.98
C THR A 117 -15.67 -3.04 3.43
N GLY A 118 -16.64 -3.12 4.35
CA GLY A 118 -16.38 -3.42 5.76
C GLY A 118 -16.07 -2.22 6.64
N ALA A 119 -16.37 -2.33 7.93
CA ALA A 119 -16.10 -1.30 8.91
C ALA A 119 -14.60 -0.93 8.91
N GLY A 120 -14.32 0.37 8.85
CA GLY A 120 -12.97 0.91 8.86
C GLY A 120 -12.25 0.61 10.17
N ALA A 121 -11.76 -0.62 10.32
CA ALA A 121 -10.99 -0.98 11.48
C ALA A 121 -9.65 -0.26 11.42
N ARG A 122 -9.25 0.33 12.55
CA ARG A 122 -7.92 0.96 12.72
C ARG A 122 -6.79 0.01 12.34
N GLU A 123 -7.02 -1.29 12.48
CA GLU A 123 -6.08 -2.34 12.09
C GLU A 123 -5.76 -2.31 10.60
N ASN A 124 -6.74 -1.99 9.76
CA ASN A 124 -6.58 -1.89 8.31
C ASN A 124 -6.06 -0.53 7.83
N ALA A 125 -5.88 0.44 8.75
CA ALA A 125 -5.28 1.71 8.40
C ALA A 125 -3.80 1.51 8.02
N GLN A 126 -3.38 2.19 6.97
CA GLN A 126 -2.01 2.14 6.47
C GLN A 126 -1.24 3.43 6.86
N PRO A 127 0.11 3.39 6.93
CA PRO A 127 1.01 2.31 6.52
C PRO A 127 0.86 1.05 7.37
N LEU A 128 0.97 -0.11 6.71
CA LEU A 128 1.14 -1.36 7.42
C LEU A 128 2.60 -1.50 7.81
N THR A 129 2.86 -1.69 9.11
CA THR A 129 4.21 -1.82 9.63
C THR A 129 4.41 -3.22 10.20
N ILE A 130 5.47 -3.89 9.76
CA ILE A 130 5.87 -5.19 10.28
C ILE A 130 7.32 -5.15 10.75
N LYS A 131 7.59 -5.85 11.84
CA LYS A 131 8.94 -6.02 12.36
C LYS A 131 9.40 -7.45 12.12
N TYR A 132 10.56 -7.60 11.52
CA TYR A 132 11.14 -8.90 11.21
C TYR A 132 12.68 -8.87 11.37
N VAL A 133 13.35 -9.99 11.08
CA VAL A 133 14.78 -10.16 11.36
C VAL A 133 15.71 -9.14 10.65
N LYS A 134 15.27 -8.56 9.52
CA LYS A 134 16.04 -7.54 8.78
C LYS A 134 15.71 -6.10 9.19
N GLY A 135 14.86 -5.90 10.19
CA GLY A 135 14.43 -4.58 10.66
C GLY A 135 12.93 -4.38 10.62
N THR A 136 12.52 -3.15 10.33
CA THR A 136 11.10 -2.80 10.19
C THR A 136 10.80 -2.45 8.74
N LEU A 137 9.66 -2.93 8.26
CA LEU A 137 9.10 -2.62 6.94
C LEU A 137 7.81 -1.85 7.12
N ALA A 138 7.64 -0.74 6.40
CA ALA A 138 6.38 -0.02 6.25
C ALA A 138 5.94 -0.10 4.79
N VAL A 139 4.69 -0.47 4.58
CA VAL A 139 4.08 -0.61 3.25
C VAL A 139 2.81 0.22 3.18
N VAL A 140 2.66 0.95 2.09
CA VAL A 140 1.42 1.60 1.67
C VAL A 140 0.98 1.01 0.34
N HIS A 141 -0.31 0.76 0.19
CA HIS A 141 -0.87 0.06 -0.95
C HIS A 141 -2.20 0.69 -1.36
N ASN A 142 -2.32 1.00 -2.62
CA ASN A 142 -3.58 1.39 -3.25
C ASN A 142 -3.88 0.44 -4.40
N GLY A 143 -5.05 -0.16 -4.40
CA GLY A 143 -5.50 -1.12 -5.38
C GLY A 143 -6.01 -2.41 -4.76
N ASN A 144 -6.11 -3.46 -5.57
CA ASN A 144 -6.60 -4.76 -5.14
C ASN A 144 -5.76 -5.89 -5.73
N LEU A 145 -5.48 -6.89 -4.91
CA LEU A 145 -4.97 -8.17 -5.37
C LEU A 145 -6.12 -9.07 -5.83
N VAL A 146 -5.86 -9.89 -6.82
CA VAL A 146 -6.73 -11.01 -7.19
C VAL A 146 -6.25 -12.29 -6.49
N ASP A 147 -7.16 -13.26 -6.31
CA ASP A 147 -6.86 -14.54 -5.66
C ASP A 147 -6.35 -14.41 -4.21
N VAL A 148 -6.82 -13.39 -3.47
CA VAL A 148 -6.40 -13.07 -2.10
C VAL A 148 -6.50 -14.28 -1.18
N ASP A 149 -7.64 -14.98 -1.19
CA ASP A 149 -7.87 -16.14 -0.31
C ASP A 149 -6.86 -17.27 -0.57
N ARG A 150 -6.57 -17.53 -1.84
CA ARG A 150 -5.59 -18.55 -2.23
C ARG A 150 -4.18 -18.15 -1.82
N LEU A 151 -3.84 -16.88 -1.98
CA LEU A 151 -2.53 -16.34 -1.58
C LEU A 151 -2.38 -16.40 -0.05
N ARG A 152 -3.40 -16.01 0.68
CA ARG A 152 -3.46 -16.06 2.15
C ARG A 152 -3.27 -17.49 2.64
N ALA A 153 -4.06 -18.44 2.15
CA ALA A 153 -3.96 -19.84 2.53
C ALA A 153 -2.56 -20.41 2.24
N ARG A 154 -1.93 -20.04 1.12
CA ARG A 154 -0.56 -20.44 0.80
C ARG A 154 0.43 -19.97 1.85
N PHE A 155 0.34 -18.71 2.26
CA PHE A 155 1.25 -18.13 3.25
C PHE A 155 1.00 -18.69 4.65
N GLU A 156 -0.26 -18.89 5.04
CA GLU A 156 -0.62 -19.51 6.33
C GLU A 156 -0.09 -20.95 6.41
N TYR A 157 -0.17 -21.70 5.32
CA TYR A 157 0.43 -23.03 5.26
C TYR A 157 1.97 -23.02 5.42
N GLN A 158 2.61 -21.92 5.07
CA GLN A 158 4.04 -21.69 5.28
C GLN A 158 4.36 -21.12 6.67
N GLY A 159 3.37 -20.97 7.53
CA GLY A 159 3.51 -20.50 8.89
C GLY A 159 3.30 -18.99 9.08
N ALA A 160 2.76 -18.28 8.09
CA ALA A 160 2.40 -16.88 8.27
C ALA A 160 1.20 -16.73 9.23
N ILE A 161 1.24 -15.70 10.05
CA ILE A 161 0.14 -15.32 10.94
C ILE A 161 -0.27 -13.90 10.54
N PHE A 162 -1.51 -13.73 10.11
CA PHE A 162 -2.06 -12.45 9.70
C PHE A 162 -2.95 -11.86 10.80
N HIS A 163 -2.89 -10.55 10.95
CA HIS A 163 -3.63 -9.79 11.96
C HIS A 163 -4.75 -8.95 11.37
N THR A 164 -4.72 -8.75 10.05
CA THR A 164 -5.72 -7.95 9.34
C THR A 164 -6.40 -8.77 8.24
N THR A 165 -7.50 -8.24 7.72
CA THR A 165 -8.16 -8.80 6.54
C THR A 165 -7.64 -8.17 5.23
N SER A 166 -6.74 -7.18 5.34
CA SER A 166 -6.22 -6.43 4.21
C SER A 166 -5.27 -7.28 3.36
N ASP A 167 -5.38 -7.15 2.05
CA ASP A 167 -4.43 -7.70 1.09
C ASP A 167 -3.04 -7.04 1.18
N SER A 168 -2.98 -5.82 1.72
CA SER A 168 -1.70 -5.13 1.99
C SER A 168 -0.79 -5.92 2.95
N GLU A 169 -1.36 -6.70 3.87
CA GLU A 169 -0.58 -7.55 4.77
C GLU A 169 0.06 -8.72 4.03
N LEU A 170 -0.62 -9.26 3.02
CA LEU A 170 -0.05 -10.29 2.14
C LEU A 170 1.13 -9.74 1.34
N ILE A 171 1.01 -8.50 0.84
CA ILE A 171 2.11 -7.81 0.14
C ILE A 171 3.31 -7.62 1.06
N ALA A 172 3.07 -7.11 2.27
CA ALA A 172 4.13 -6.90 3.25
C ALA A 172 4.84 -8.22 3.62
N TYR A 173 4.08 -9.30 3.79
CA TYR A 173 4.64 -10.62 4.04
C TYR A 173 5.47 -11.14 2.86
N ALA A 174 4.95 -11.01 1.63
CA ALA A 174 5.68 -11.42 0.42
C ALA A 174 7.03 -10.68 0.28
N ILE A 175 7.03 -9.36 0.52
CA ILE A 175 8.26 -8.55 0.48
C ILE A 175 9.23 -8.98 1.59
N ALA A 176 8.73 -9.17 2.81
CA ALA A 176 9.57 -9.61 3.93
C ALA A 176 10.19 -10.99 3.66
N GLN A 177 9.41 -11.93 3.14
CA GLN A 177 9.88 -13.27 2.76
C GLN A 177 10.94 -13.21 1.65
N ALA A 178 10.67 -12.45 0.58
CA ALA A 178 11.63 -12.25 -0.49
C ALA A 178 12.94 -11.60 0.01
N ARG A 179 12.84 -10.67 0.97
CA ARG A 179 13.98 -9.98 1.58
C ARG A 179 14.88 -10.90 2.40
N LEU A 180 14.35 -12.00 2.95
CA LEU A 180 15.19 -13.01 3.64
C LEU A 180 16.18 -13.66 2.69
N HIS A 181 15.83 -13.80 1.42
CA HIS A 181 16.62 -14.47 0.39
C HIS A 181 17.25 -13.50 -0.62
N GLY A 182 16.90 -12.21 -0.56
CA GLY A 182 17.39 -11.16 -1.45
C GLY A 182 18.53 -10.35 -0.85
N THR A 183 19.24 -9.64 -1.73
CA THR A 183 20.40 -8.81 -1.34
C THR A 183 20.01 -7.36 -1.03
N SER A 184 18.97 -6.82 -1.72
CA SER A 184 18.47 -5.45 -1.54
C SER A 184 16.96 -5.41 -1.30
N VAL A 185 16.45 -4.24 -0.94
CA VAL A 185 15.01 -4.01 -0.79
C VAL A 185 14.33 -4.01 -2.14
N GLU A 186 14.96 -3.41 -3.14
CA GLU A 186 14.49 -3.32 -4.52
C GLU A 186 14.31 -4.72 -5.13
N ASP A 187 15.31 -5.59 -4.96
CA ASP A 187 15.24 -6.98 -5.42
C ASP A 187 14.08 -7.72 -4.74
N ALA A 188 13.89 -7.53 -3.45
CA ALA A 188 12.79 -8.15 -2.70
C ALA A 188 11.41 -7.67 -3.18
N VAL A 189 11.25 -6.38 -3.43
CA VAL A 189 10.02 -5.81 -3.97
C VAL A 189 9.75 -6.34 -5.38
N CYS A 190 10.75 -6.35 -6.27
CA CYS A 190 10.62 -6.89 -7.62
C CYS A 190 10.18 -8.36 -7.62
N ARG A 191 10.75 -9.19 -6.74
CA ARG A 191 10.37 -10.60 -6.60
C ARG A 191 8.95 -10.76 -6.06
N ALA A 192 8.61 -10.03 -5.00
CA ALA A 192 7.27 -10.09 -4.43
C ALA A 192 6.21 -9.66 -5.44
N VAL A 193 6.41 -8.53 -6.13
CA VAL A 193 5.49 -8.03 -7.17
C VAL A 193 5.35 -9.04 -8.32
N GLY A 194 6.41 -9.74 -8.69
CA GLY A 194 6.37 -10.79 -9.73
C GLY A 194 5.48 -11.99 -9.38
N GLU A 195 5.21 -12.22 -8.09
CA GLU A 195 4.32 -13.30 -7.60
C GLU A 195 2.88 -12.82 -7.35
N LEU A 196 2.67 -11.52 -7.20
CA LEU A 196 1.38 -10.92 -6.93
C LEU A 196 0.62 -10.66 -8.22
N ARG A 197 -0.70 -10.77 -8.16
CA ARG A 197 -1.59 -10.46 -9.28
C ARG A 197 -2.61 -9.43 -8.84
N GLY A 198 -2.87 -8.44 -9.68
CA GLY A 198 -3.81 -7.38 -9.40
C GLY A 198 -3.46 -6.07 -10.09
N ALA A 199 -4.25 -5.04 -9.82
CA ALA A 199 -3.96 -3.68 -10.22
C ALA A 199 -3.69 -2.87 -8.93
N PHE A 200 -2.47 -2.41 -8.76
CA PHE A 200 -2.07 -1.74 -7.52
C PHE A 200 -0.86 -0.82 -7.69
N SER A 201 -0.73 0.09 -6.72
CA SER A 201 0.46 0.93 -6.48
C SER A 201 1.01 0.65 -5.08
N LEU A 202 2.33 0.61 -4.95
CA LEU A 202 3.04 0.39 -3.68
C LEU A 202 3.97 1.55 -3.38
#